data_5c4eedeae9fa704a422c4c5cc9a4b18c
#
_entry.id   5c4eedeae9fa704a422c4c5cc9a4b18c
#
_cell.length_a   1.000
_cell.length_b   1.000
_cell.length_c   1.000
_cell.angle_alpha   90.00
_cell.angle_beta   90.00
_cell.angle_gamma   90.00
#
_symmetry.space_group_name_H-M   'P 1'
#
loop_
_entity.id
_entity.type
_entity.pdbx_description
1 polymer ?
#
loop_
_entity_poly.entity_id
_entity_poly.type
_entity_poly.pdbx_seq_one_letter_code
_entity_poly.pdbx_strand_id
1 'polypeptide(L)'
;MGKKVLVVDDDPDVRLFNVTVLEENGYTPLVATNGEEGRNLAKQEKPDLVILDVLMPRESGIRLYRELKTDKNLKHIPIIMLSGIAEKSFLRSQKVLAVFGDATVPEPEAYLEKPVEAEELAATIKKIIG
;
A
#
# COMPACT_ATOMS: atom_id res chain seq x y z
N MET A 1 -14.70 5.90 -16.15
CA MET A 1 -14.00 4.78 -15.60
C MET A 1 -12.95 5.23 -14.65
N GLY A 2 -13.05 4.81 -13.41
CA GLY A 2 -12.12 5.21 -12.39
C GLY A 2 -10.81 4.44 -12.47
N LYS A 3 -9.74 5.07 -11.97
CA LYS A 3 -8.49 4.38 -11.78
C LYS A 3 -8.66 3.30 -10.72
N LYS A 4 -7.94 2.20 -10.88
CA LYS A 4 -8.00 1.07 -9.95
C LYS A 4 -7.03 1.29 -8.79
N VAL A 5 -7.53 1.14 -7.57
CA VAL A 5 -6.69 1.24 -6.37
C VAL A 5 -6.84 -0.04 -5.56
N LEU A 6 -5.74 -0.72 -5.34
CA LEU A 6 -5.72 -1.95 -4.56
C LEU A 6 -5.51 -1.61 -3.08
N VAL A 7 -6.40 -2.10 -2.24
CA VAL A 7 -6.31 -1.97 -0.78
C VAL A 7 -5.90 -3.31 -0.20
N VAL A 8 -4.78 -3.35 0.50
CA VAL A 8 -4.29 -4.57 1.16
C VAL A 8 -4.24 -4.31 2.66
N ASP A 9 -5.17 -4.90 3.39
CA ASP A 9 -5.28 -4.74 4.83
C ASP A 9 -6.09 -5.92 5.41
N ASP A 10 -5.63 -6.48 6.53
CA ASP A 10 -6.31 -7.60 7.15
C ASP A 10 -7.47 -7.17 8.07
N ASP A 11 -7.57 -5.88 8.38
CA ASP A 11 -8.63 -5.34 9.23
C ASP A 11 -9.85 -4.98 8.38
N PRO A 12 -11.00 -5.62 8.59
CA PRO A 12 -12.19 -5.35 7.77
C PRO A 12 -12.72 -3.93 7.93
N ASP A 13 -12.56 -3.30 9.08
CA ASP A 13 -13.03 -1.93 9.29
C ASP A 13 -12.16 -0.94 8.51
N VAL A 14 -10.85 -1.15 8.51
CA VAL A 14 -9.93 -0.31 7.75
C VAL A 14 -10.16 -0.49 6.25
N ARG A 15 -10.36 -1.74 5.79
CA ARG A 15 -10.69 -1.97 4.39
C ARG A 15 -11.95 -1.23 3.99
N LEU A 16 -13.00 -1.31 4.81
CA LEU A 16 -14.26 -0.63 4.53
C LEU A 16 -14.06 0.89 4.46
N PHE A 17 -13.29 1.45 5.39
CA PHE A 17 -12.98 2.88 5.38
C PHE A 17 -12.28 3.27 4.07
N ASN A 18 -11.24 2.54 3.70
CA ASN A 18 -10.49 2.83 2.49
C ASN A 18 -11.35 2.71 1.23
N VAL A 19 -12.15 1.64 1.15
CA VAL A 19 -13.07 1.42 0.01
C VAL A 19 -14.07 2.57 -0.11
N THR A 20 -14.63 3.01 1.02
CA THR A 20 -15.59 4.09 1.04
C THR A 20 -14.96 5.39 0.52
N VAL A 21 -13.76 5.72 0.99
CA VAL A 21 -13.04 6.90 0.52
C VAL A 21 -12.79 6.82 -0.99
N LEU A 22 -12.37 5.66 -1.47
CA LEU A 22 -12.10 5.46 -2.89
C LEU A 22 -13.35 5.64 -3.73
N GLU A 23 -14.44 5.00 -3.35
CA GLU A 23 -15.69 5.09 -4.10
C GLU A 23 -16.25 6.51 -4.11
N GLU A 24 -16.19 7.21 -2.99
CA GLU A 24 -16.65 8.59 -2.90
C GLU A 24 -15.84 9.55 -3.76
N ASN A 25 -14.64 9.17 -4.14
CA ASN A 25 -13.75 10.01 -4.94
C ASN A 25 -13.56 9.50 -6.38
N GLY A 26 -14.40 8.56 -6.80
CA GLY A 26 -14.45 8.12 -8.20
C GLY A 26 -13.41 7.07 -8.58
N TYR A 27 -12.77 6.43 -7.61
CA TYR A 27 -11.81 5.36 -7.86
C TYR A 27 -12.49 4.00 -7.79
N THR A 28 -11.92 3.01 -8.47
CA THR A 28 -12.42 1.64 -8.44
C THR A 28 -11.58 0.84 -7.44
N PRO A 29 -12.15 0.41 -6.30
CA PRO A 29 -11.39 -0.32 -5.31
C PRO A 29 -11.23 -1.80 -5.66
N LEU A 30 -10.04 -2.34 -5.39
CA LEU A 30 -9.76 -3.76 -5.37
C LEU A 30 -9.30 -4.07 -3.94
N VAL A 31 -9.65 -5.23 -3.42
CA VAL A 31 -9.42 -5.53 -2.00
C VAL A 31 -8.69 -6.85 -1.84
N ALA A 32 -7.66 -6.85 -1.00
CA ALA A 32 -6.96 -8.05 -0.58
C ALA A 32 -6.81 -8.05 0.93
N THR A 33 -6.84 -9.23 1.55
CA THR A 33 -6.81 -9.37 3.00
C THR A 33 -5.44 -9.77 3.53
N ASN A 34 -4.50 -10.09 2.65
CA ASN A 34 -3.15 -10.46 3.03
C ASN A 34 -2.20 -10.20 1.87
N GLY A 35 -0.90 -10.42 2.12
CA GLY A 35 0.13 -10.14 1.12
C GLY A 35 0.04 -11.00 -0.12
N GLU A 36 -0.31 -12.28 0.03
CA GLU A 36 -0.41 -13.19 -1.11
C GLU A 36 -1.55 -12.77 -2.05
N GLU A 37 -2.72 -12.48 -1.50
CA GLU A 37 -3.84 -11.98 -2.30
C GLU A 37 -3.48 -10.65 -2.96
N GLY A 38 -2.80 -9.78 -2.22
CA GLY A 38 -2.38 -8.48 -2.75
C GLY A 38 -1.45 -8.62 -3.93
N ARG A 39 -0.46 -9.50 -3.82
CA ARG A 39 0.47 -9.77 -4.91
C ARG A 39 -0.25 -10.32 -6.14
N ASN A 40 -1.14 -11.28 -5.94
CA ASN A 40 -1.88 -11.89 -7.04
C ASN A 40 -2.76 -10.88 -7.75
N LEU A 41 -3.47 -10.02 -7.00
CA LEU A 41 -4.30 -8.98 -7.58
C LEU A 41 -3.46 -7.93 -8.30
N ALA A 42 -2.32 -7.56 -7.74
CA ALA A 42 -1.44 -6.59 -8.40
C ALA A 42 -0.95 -7.11 -9.75
N LYS A 43 -0.59 -8.38 -9.83
CA LYS A 43 -0.17 -9.00 -11.08
C LYS A 43 -1.30 -9.13 -12.08
N GLN A 44 -2.48 -9.50 -11.62
CA GLN A 44 -3.64 -9.75 -12.46
C GLN A 44 -4.28 -8.46 -12.95
N GLU A 45 -4.49 -7.49 -12.06
CA GLU A 45 -5.25 -6.28 -12.34
C GLU A 45 -4.39 -5.06 -12.67
N LYS A 46 -3.14 -5.07 -12.32
CA LYS A 46 -2.18 -3.97 -12.53
C LYS A 46 -2.79 -2.63 -12.11
N PRO A 47 -3.08 -2.46 -10.81
CA PRO A 47 -3.73 -1.24 -10.32
C PRO A 47 -2.85 -0.01 -10.55
N ASP A 48 -3.50 1.15 -10.50
CA ASP A 48 -2.82 2.43 -10.64
C ASP A 48 -2.15 2.87 -9.34
N LEU A 49 -2.56 2.30 -8.22
CA LEU A 49 -2.05 2.62 -6.90
C LEU A 49 -2.33 1.46 -5.94
N VAL A 50 -1.46 1.26 -4.96
CA VAL A 50 -1.68 0.30 -3.88
C VAL A 50 -1.68 1.04 -2.54
N ILE A 51 -2.70 0.80 -1.72
CA ILE A 51 -2.74 1.25 -0.33
C ILE A 51 -2.47 0.01 0.52
N LEU A 52 -1.38 0.02 1.26
CA LEU A 52 -0.86 -1.17 1.92
C LEU A 52 -0.65 -0.96 3.42
N ASP A 53 -1.24 -1.83 4.22
CA ASP A 53 -0.97 -1.87 5.66
C ASP A 53 0.35 -2.60 5.92
N VAL A 54 1.22 -1.97 6.71
CA VAL A 54 2.50 -2.56 7.10
C VAL A 54 2.32 -3.67 8.13
N LEU A 55 1.38 -3.45 9.08
CA LEU A 55 1.21 -4.33 10.23
C LEU A 55 0.21 -5.45 9.95
N MET A 56 0.58 -6.35 9.06
CA MET A 56 -0.20 -7.57 8.85
C MET A 56 0.55 -8.77 9.43
N PRO A 57 -0.18 -9.84 9.81
CA PRO A 57 0.45 -11.04 10.38
C PRO A 57 1.56 -11.59 9.48
N ARG A 58 2.58 -12.16 10.10
CA ARG A 58 3.72 -12.80 9.42
C ARG A 58 4.50 -11.84 8.53
N GLU A 59 4.48 -10.54 8.89
CA GLU A 59 5.18 -9.49 8.16
C GLU A 59 4.80 -9.44 6.69
N SER A 60 3.56 -9.85 6.35
CA SER A 60 3.14 -9.94 4.95
C SER A 60 3.07 -8.58 4.27
N GLY A 61 2.81 -7.50 5.03
CA GLY A 61 2.79 -6.15 4.47
C GLY A 61 4.16 -5.69 4.00
N ILE A 62 5.18 -5.84 4.84
CA ILE A 62 6.55 -5.47 4.51
C ILE A 62 7.07 -6.33 3.35
N ARG A 63 6.78 -7.63 3.39
CA ARG A 63 7.18 -8.55 2.35
C ARG A 63 6.55 -8.17 1.01
N LEU A 64 5.25 -7.90 1.01
CA LEU A 64 4.55 -7.50 -0.20
C LEU A 64 5.12 -6.19 -0.75
N TYR A 65 5.37 -5.21 0.11
CA TYR A 65 5.96 -3.94 -0.30
C TYR A 65 7.26 -4.18 -1.06
N ARG A 66 8.13 -5.00 -0.47
CA ARG A 66 9.42 -5.32 -1.09
C ARG A 66 9.23 -6.03 -2.43
N GLU A 67 8.33 -7.02 -2.49
CA GLU A 67 8.05 -7.75 -3.72
C GLU A 67 7.54 -6.81 -4.83
N LEU A 68 6.62 -5.91 -4.49
CA LEU A 68 6.09 -4.96 -5.48
C LEU A 68 7.17 -4.01 -5.99
N LYS A 69 8.02 -3.49 -5.11
CA LYS A 69 9.03 -2.51 -5.48
C LYS A 69 10.24 -3.12 -6.20
N THR A 70 10.41 -4.44 -6.13
CA THR A 70 11.52 -5.11 -6.79
C THR A 70 11.10 -5.90 -8.02
N ASP A 71 9.81 -6.07 -8.26
CA ASP A 71 9.29 -6.75 -9.45
C ASP A 71 9.33 -5.79 -10.63
N LYS A 72 10.03 -6.17 -11.71
CA LYS A 72 10.21 -5.26 -12.83
C LYS A 72 8.91 -4.88 -13.55
N ASN A 73 7.87 -5.68 -13.38
CA ASN A 73 6.56 -5.39 -13.99
C ASN A 73 5.64 -4.58 -13.09
N LEU A 74 5.96 -4.49 -11.78
CA LEU A 74 5.09 -3.86 -10.78
C LEU A 74 5.75 -2.68 -10.06
N LYS A 75 7.07 -2.53 -10.16
CA LYS A 75 7.80 -1.52 -9.38
C LYS A 75 7.40 -0.08 -9.69
N HIS A 76 6.77 0.16 -10.83
CA HIS A 76 6.30 1.48 -11.22
C HIS A 76 4.99 1.88 -10.53
N ILE A 77 4.27 0.92 -9.95
CA ILE A 77 2.99 1.20 -9.28
C ILE A 77 3.28 1.92 -7.97
N PRO A 78 2.73 3.14 -7.77
CA PRO A 78 2.95 3.85 -6.52
C PRO A 78 2.26 3.17 -5.35
N ILE A 79 2.86 3.28 -4.16
CA ILE A 79 2.34 2.66 -2.96
C ILE A 79 2.21 3.71 -1.86
N ILE A 80 1.02 3.75 -1.24
CA ILE A 80 0.79 4.48 0.00
C ILE A 80 0.86 3.46 1.13
N MET A 81 1.81 3.67 2.05
CA MET A 81 1.84 2.91 3.30
C MET A 81 0.85 3.52 4.28
N LEU A 82 0.01 2.69 4.87
CA LEU A 82 -0.97 3.12 5.85
C LEU A 82 -0.81 2.25 7.08
N SER A 83 -0.31 2.82 8.19
CA SER A 83 0.07 1.99 9.33
C SER A 83 0.01 2.71 10.66
N GLY A 84 -0.14 1.94 11.74
CA GLY A 84 0.00 2.45 13.09
C GLY A 84 1.45 2.61 13.54
N ILE A 85 2.43 2.19 12.73
CA ILE A 85 3.84 2.39 13.04
C ILE A 85 4.27 3.76 12.53
N ALA A 86 5.05 4.50 13.33
CA ALA A 86 5.60 5.76 12.89
C ALA A 86 6.53 5.56 11.69
N GLU A 87 6.51 6.50 10.75
CA GLU A 87 7.34 6.46 9.54
C GLU A 87 8.82 6.24 9.85
N LYS A 88 9.30 6.90 10.90
CA LYS A 88 10.70 6.77 11.34
C LYS A 88 11.06 5.32 11.66
N SER A 89 10.16 4.59 12.33
CA SER A 89 10.41 3.19 12.69
C SER A 89 10.35 2.29 11.44
N PHE A 90 9.46 2.60 10.52
CA PHE A 90 9.37 1.86 9.26
C PHE A 90 10.66 2.00 8.44
N LEU A 91 11.16 3.22 8.30
CA LEU A 91 12.38 3.49 7.55
C LEU A 91 13.58 2.76 8.15
N ARG A 92 13.63 2.70 9.49
CA ARG A 92 14.69 1.97 10.19
C ARG A 92 14.63 0.48 9.89
N SER A 93 13.44 -0.12 9.93
CA SER A 93 13.23 -1.53 9.61
C SER A 93 13.61 -1.85 8.17
N GLN A 94 13.27 -0.98 7.25
CA GLN A 94 13.59 -1.16 5.85
C GLN A 94 15.10 -1.13 5.62
N LYS A 95 15.82 -0.26 6.32
CA LYS A 95 17.29 -0.23 6.25
C LYS A 95 17.91 -1.54 6.76
N VAL A 96 17.36 -2.10 7.83
CA VAL A 96 17.83 -3.37 8.35
C VAL A 96 17.59 -4.48 7.33
N LEU A 97 16.41 -4.51 6.71
CA LEU A 97 16.10 -5.49 5.67
C LEU A 97 17.00 -5.32 4.45
N ALA A 98 17.37 -4.09 4.10
CA ALA A 98 18.27 -3.82 2.98
C ALA A 98 19.69 -4.29 3.26
N VAL A 99 20.13 -4.25 4.52
CA VAL A 99 21.46 -4.75 4.91
C VAL A 99 21.54 -6.27 4.74
N PHE A 100 20.46 -6.98 5.02
CA PHE A 100 20.40 -8.43 4.91
C PHE A 100 19.89 -8.95 3.57
N GLY A 101 19.41 -8.07 2.70
CA GLY A 101 18.93 -8.41 1.36
C GLY A 101 19.79 -7.75 0.29
N ASP A 102 19.81 -8.31 -0.89
CA ASP A 102 20.70 -7.86 -1.97
C ASP A 102 20.20 -6.61 -2.70
N ALA A 103 19.01 -6.08 -2.35
CA ALA A 103 18.44 -4.97 -3.07
C ALA A 103 18.07 -3.82 -2.14
N THR A 104 18.40 -2.59 -2.55
CA THR A 104 17.90 -1.40 -1.90
C THR A 104 16.46 -1.20 -2.34
N VAL A 105 15.53 -1.20 -1.39
CA VAL A 105 14.11 -1.02 -1.66
C VAL A 105 13.80 0.48 -1.51
N PRO A 106 13.22 1.11 -2.54
CA PRO A 106 12.90 2.54 -2.44
C PRO A 106 11.77 2.80 -1.44
N GLU A 107 11.69 4.05 -0.98
CA GLU A 107 10.64 4.46 -0.06
C GLU A 107 9.28 4.50 -0.77
N PRO A 108 8.18 4.35 -0.01
CA PRO A 108 6.85 4.48 -0.60
C PRO A 108 6.60 5.92 -1.08
N GLU A 109 5.69 6.08 -2.02
CA GLU A 109 5.31 7.39 -2.52
C GLU A 109 4.66 8.26 -1.43
N ALA A 110 4.01 7.61 -0.46
CA ALA A 110 3.51 8.30 0.73
C ALA A 110 3.43 7.33 1.90
N TYR A 111 3.57 7.86 3.12
CA TYR A 111 3.41 7.09 4.35
C TYR A 111 2.44 7.86 5.25
N LEU A 112 1.30 7.24 5.57
CA LEU A 112 0.29 7.84 6.42
C LEU A 112 0.15 7.04 7.71
N GLU A 113 0.19 7.73 8.85
CA GLU A 113 0.03 7.09 10.15
C GLU A 113 -1.45 7.02 10.53
N LYS A 114 -1.88 5.85 11.02
CA LYS A 114 -3.24 5.67 11.52
C LYS A 114 -3.40 6.36 12.87
N PRO A 115 -4.57 6.92 13.15
CA PRO A 115 -5.75 7.01 12.29
C PRO A 115 -5.62 8.10 11.24
N VAL A 116 -6.12 7.83 10.03
CA VAL A 116 -6.06 8.76 8.91
C VAL A 116 -7.44 9.35 8.66
N GLU A 117 -7.51 10.65 8.42
CA GLU A 117 -8.75 11.32 8.04
C GLU A 117 -9.08 11.02 6.58
N ALA A 118 -10.38 10.95 6.26
CA ALA A 118 -10.83 10.67 4.89
C ALA A 118 -10.30 11.69 3.90
N GLU A 119 -10.30 12.97 4.28
CA GLU A 119 -9.80 14.06 3.43
C GLU A 119 -8.31 13.96 3.18
N GLU A 120 -7.55 13.55 4.18
CA GLU A 120 -6.10 13.36 4.04
C GLU A 120 -5.78 12.23 3.09
N LEU A 121 -6.48 11.10 3.23
CA LEU A 121 -6.28 9.96 2.35
C LEU A 121 -6.66 10.31 0.91
N ALA A 122 -7.83 10.93 0.71
CA ALA A 122 -8.28 11.34 -0.61
C ALA A 122 -7.31 12.32 -1.27
N ALA A 123 -6.83 13.31 -0.51
CA ALA A 123 -5.87 14.30 -1.04
C ALA A 123 -4.56 13.64 -1.44
N THR A 124 -4.08 12.69 -0.64
CA THR A 124 -2.83 11.98 -0.93
C THR A 124 -2.96 11.15 -2.21
N ILE A 125 -4.06 10.42 -2.36
CA ILE A 125 -4.31 9.64 -3.57
C ILE A 125 -4.34 10.54 -4.79
N LYS A 126 -5.09 11.63 -4.70
CA LYS A 126 -5.25 12.57 -5.82
C LYS A 126 -3.92 13.22 -6.21
N LYS A 127 -3.08 13.51 -5.24
CA LYS A 127 -1.76 14.07 -5.48
C LYS A 127 -0.86 13.10 -6.26
N ILE A 128 -1.00 11.82 -6.02
CA ILE A 128 -0.14 10.80 -6.63
C ILE A 128 -0.64 10.37 -8.00
N ILE A 129 -1.93 10.10 -8.15
CA ILE A 129 -2.48 9.56 -9.40
C ILE A 129 -3.55 10.44 -10.07
N GLY A 130 -3.96 11.50 -9.43
CA GLY A 130 -5.00 12.39 -9.99
C GLY A 130 -6.41 11.83 -9.76
#